data_f912d0715aee75fbf3b0d6bf718e6667
#
_entry.id   f912d0715aee75fbf3b0d6bf718e6667
#
_cell.length_a   1.000
_cell.length_b   1.000
_cell.length_c   1.000
_cell.angle_alpha   90.00
_cell.angle_beta   90.00
_cell.angle_gamma   90.00
#
_symmetry.space_group_name_H-M   'P 1'
#
loop_
_entity.id
_entity.type
_entity.pdbx_description
1 polymer ?
#
loop_
_entity_poly.entity_id
_entity_poly.type
_entity_poly.pdbx_seq_one_letter_code
_entity_poly.pdbx_strand_id
1 'polypeptide(L)'
;WTKLREIDTPTVCNAIEVAQGKRGFDAFTRGTFQASAPNDPAVVGFARTAQIAGKEPPTEAPDVIRARRMDYFRHMDAGDLPKVAVTEDLDGSEAVSAWWGEVHTTVHKGLGCVGAITSGPMRDLGDMAEGFPVIASSIGPSHAFVHVRTIGAGATVHGLTFQDGDLIHADRH
;
A
#
# COMPACT_ATOMS: atom_id res chain seq x y z
N TRP A 1 3.23 -18.64 -5.67
CA TRP A 1 3.62 -17.46 -4.87
C TRP A 1 5.11 -17.47 -4.54
N THR A 2 5.65 -18.57 -4.01
CA THR A 2 7.05 -18.66 -3.55
C THR A 2 8.04 -18.16 -4.60
N LYS A 3 7.97 -18.68 -5.84
CA LYS A 3 8.87 -18.25 -6.93
C LYS A 3 8.76 -16.76 -7.25
N LEU A 4 7.57 -16.17 -7.25
CA LEU A 4 7.40 -14.74 -7.50
C LEU A 4 8.04 -13.89 -6.40
N ARG A 5 8.05 -14.34 -5.16
CA ARG A 5 8.67 -13.63 -4.05
C ARG A 5 10.20 -13.68 -4.05
N GLU A 6 10.78 -14.63 -4.76
CA GLU A 6 12.24 -14.84 -4.86
C GLU A 6 12.90 -14.06 -6.00
N ILE A 7 12.11 -13.48 -6.91
CA ILE A 7 12.62 -12.70 -8.04
C ILE A 7 12.32 -11.21 -7.83
N ASP A 8 13.16 -10.35 -8.40
CA ASP A 8 13.00 -8.91 -8.30
C ASP A 8 11.96 -8.34 -9.28
N THR A 9 11.44 -7.18 -8.98
CA THR A 9 10.42 -6.50 -9.81
C THR A 9 10.92 -6.20 -11.23
N PRO A 10 12.17 -5.78 -11.48
CA PRO A 10 12.70 -5.65 -12.84
C PRO A 10 12.64 -6.95 -13.64
N THR A 11 12.95 -8.08 -13.03
CA THR A 11 12.84 -9.40 -13.67
C THR A 11 11.40 -9.74 -14.01
N VAL A 12 10.45 -9.43 -13.12
CA VAL A 12 9.00 -9.61 -13.40
C VAL A 12 8.57 -8.77 -14.59
N CYS A 13 8.95 -7.49 -14.66
CA CYS A 13 8.64 -6.62 -15.79
C CYS A 13 9.16 -7.20 -17.11
N ASN A 14 10.41 -7.67 -17.14
CA ASN A 14 10.99 -8.31 -18.31
C ASN A 14 10.24 -9.59 -18.70
N ALA A 15 9.84 -10.41 -17.72
CA ALA A 15 9.08 -11.63 -17.97
C ALA A 15 7.70 -11.34 -18.57
N ILE A 16 7.04 -10.28 -18.15
CA ILE A 16 5.76 -9.83 -18.73
C ILE A 16 5.94 -9.42 -20.20
N GLU A 17 6.98 -8.63 -20.53
CA GLU A 17 7.30 -8.26 -21.90
C GLU A 17 7.53 -9.50 -22.80
N VAL A 18 8.29 -10.48 -22.31
CA VAL A 18 8.52 -11.75 -23.01
C VAL A 18 7.20 -12.50 -23.24
N ALA A 19 6.36 -12.61 -22.20
CA ALA A 19 5.08 -13.30 -22.29
C ALA A 19 4.10 -12.62 -23.27
N GLN A 20 4.14 -11.29 -23.36
CA GLN A 20 3.33 -10.49 -24.29
C GLN A 20 3.91 -10.46 -25.71
N GLY A 21 5.16 -10.88 -25.91
CA GLY A 21 5.83 -10.82 -27.21
C GLY A 21 6.12 -9.39 -27.71
N LYS A 22 6.12 -8.39 -26.80
CA LYS A 22 6.38 -6.98 -27.14
C LYS A 22 7.06 -6.28 -25.98
N ARG A 23 7.84 -5.24 -26.28
CA ARG A 23 8.36 -4.30 -25.30
C ARG A 23 7.34 -3.19 -25.00
N GLY A 24 7.53 -2.52 -23.87
CA GLY A 24 6.72 -1.39 -23.46
C GLY A 24 5.63 -1.76 -22.47
N PHE A 25 5.91 -2.68 -21.54
CA PHE A 25 5.11 -2.85 -20.34
C PHE A 25 5.19 -1.55 -19.51
N ASP A 26 4.06 -0.99 -19.13
CA ASP A 26 3.94 0.32 -18.49
C ASP A 26 3.16 0.30 -17.15
N ALA A 27 2.66 -0.86 -16.73
CA ALA A 27 1.95 -1.01 -15.48
C ALA A 27 2.92 -1.12 -14.28
N PHE A 28 3.75 -0.11 -14.09
CA PHE A 28 4.66 0.04 -12.96
C PHE A 28 4.62 1.45 -12.38
N THR A 29 5.02 1.59 -11.11
CA THR A 29 5.11 2.87 -10.41
C THR A 29 6.25 3.73 -10.94
N ARG A 30 6.14 5.05 -10.77
CA ARG A 30 7.13 6.05 -11.23
C ARG A 30 7.61 6.91 -10.06
N GLY A 31 8.83 7.44 -10.18
CA GLY A 31 9.43 8.28 -9.15
C GLY A 31 10.19 7.49 -8.10
N THR A 32 10.48 8.13 -6.99
CA THR A 32 11.21 7.57 -5.86
C THR A 32 10.29 7.22 -4.71
N PHE A 33 10.56 6.14 -4.02
CA PHE A 33 9.87 5.72 -2.81
C PHE A 33 10.86 5.12 -1.80
N GLN A 34 10.38 4.93 -0.57
CA GLN A 34 11.12 4.33 0.53
C GLN A 34 10.52 2.97 0.85
N ALA A 35 11.35 1.94 1.00
CA ALA A 35 10.93 0.64 1.49
C ALA A 35 11.34 0.47 2.96
N SER A 36 10.42 0.08 3.83
CA SER A 36 10.72 -0.15 5.25
C SER A 36 11.64 -1.34 5.48
N ALA A 37 11.59 -2.33 4.60
CA ALA A 37 12.37 -3.56 4.65
C ALA A 37 12.96 -3.90 3.26
N PRO A 38 13.99 -3.13 2.79
CA PRO A 38 14.48 -3.23 1.40
C PRO A 38 15.19 -4.54 1.07
N ASN A 39 15.52 -5.36 2.07
CA ASN A 39 16.18 -6.65 1.90
C ASN A 39 15.23 -7.84 2.06
N ASP A 40 13.96 -7.59 2.37
CA ASP A 40 12.96 -8.64 2.45
C ASP A 40 12.59 -9.16 1.05
N PRO A 41 12.06 -10.40 0.96
CA PRO A 41 11.47 -10.90 -0.28
C PRO A 41 10.38 -9.99 -0.81
N ALA A 42 10.17 -10.01 -2.13
CA ALA A 42 9.14 -9.21 -2.78
C ALA A 42 7.75 -9.45 -2.16
N VAL A 43 7.00 -8.37 -2.04
CA VAL A 43 5.57 -8.41 -1.68
C VAL A 43 4.78 -8.86 -2.90
N VAL A 44 4.05 -9.96 -2.76
CA VAL A 44 3.21 -10.51 -3.85
C VAL A 44 1.81 -10.79 -3.31
N GLY A 45 0.79 -10.19 -3.90
CA GLY A 45 -0.59 -10.37 -3.47
C GLY A 45 -1.58 -9.55 -4.31
N PHE A 46 -2.84 -9.65 -3.97
CA PHE A 46 -3.90 -8.91 -4.64
C PHE A 46 -4.19 -7.58 -3.95
N ALA A 47 -4.35 -6.52 -4.72
CA ALA A 47 -4.65 -5.20 -4.23
C ALA A 47 -5.94 -5.15 -3.42
N ARG A 48 -5.91 -4.46 -2.29
CA ARG A 48 -7.04 -3.92 -1.55
C ARG A 48 -6.83 -2.41 -1.45
N THR A 49 -7.66 -1.65 -2.14
CA THR A 49 -7.47 -0.23 -2.32
C THR A 49 -8.27 0.61 -1.33
N ALA A 50 -7.70 1.71 -0.91
CA ALA A 50 -8.41 2.75 -0.17
C ALA A 50 -7.77 4.11 -0.42
N GLN A 51 -8.53 5.17 -0.17
CA GLN A 51 -8.02 6.52 -0.16
C GLN A 51 -8.10 7.10 1.25
N ILE A 52 -7.08 7.82 1.64
CA ILE A 52 -6.96 8.50 2.93
C ILE A 52 -6.69 9.98 2.72
N ALA A 53 -6.91 10.79 3.75
CA ALA A 53 -6.47 12.17 3.83
C ALA A 53 -6.15 12.49 5.29
N GLY A 54 -5.32 13.49 5.55
CA GLY A 54 -4.95 13.75 6.93
C GLY A 54 -4.29 15.09 7.20
N LYS A 55 -4.08 15.93 6.20
CA LYS A 55 -3.59 17.30 6.37
C LYS A 55 -4.57 18.12 7.20
N GLU A 56 -5.87 17.98 6.90
CA GLU A 56 -6.94 18.65 7.61
C GLU A 56 -7.78 17.64 8.43
N PRO A 57 -8.37 18.07 9.56
CA PRO A 57 -9.27 17.22 10.32
C PRO A 57 -10.51 16.86 9.51
N PRO A 58 -11.09 15.65 9.71
CA PRO A 58 -12.36 15.31 9.09
C PRO A 58 -13.48 16.24 9.54
N THR A 59 -14.38 16.58 8.63
CA THR A 59 -15.55 17.42 8.89
C THR A 59 -16.79 16.63 9.28
N GLU A 60 -16.78 15.32 9.05
CA GLU A 60 -17.88 14.43 9.39
C GLU A 60 -17.92 14.12 10.90
N ALA A 61 -19.06 13.68 11.38
CA ALA A 61 -19.25 13.28 12.78
C ALA A 61 -18.33 12.11 13.17
N PRO A 62 -17.84 12.06 14.42
CA PRO A 62 -16.88 11.04 14.86
C PRO A 62 -17.34 9.57 14.69
N ASP A 63 -18.64 9.32 14.80
CA ASP A 63 -19.25 8.01 14.61
C ASP A 63 -19.20 7.58 13.13
N VAL A 64 -19.38 8.50 12.19
CA VAL A 64 -19.24 8.26 10.74
C VAL A 64 -17.80 7.89 10.40
N ILE A 65 -16.83 8.63 10.94
CA ILE A 65 -15.39 8.34 10.73
C ILE A 65 -15.03 6.98 11.31
N ARG A 66 -15.53 6.66 12.51
CA ARG A 66 -15.30 5.35 13.13
C ARG A 66 -15.92 4.23 12.31
N ALA A 67 -17.17 4.36 11.87
CA ALA A 67 -17.84 3.37 11.04
C ALA A 67 -17.05 3.09 9.75
N ARG A 68 -16.64 4.16 9.03
CA ARG A 68 -15.83 4.04 7.82
C ARG A 68 -14.49 3.35 8.07
N ARG A 69 -13.83 3.61 9.21
CA ARG A 69 -12.61 2.89 9.60
C ARG A 69 -12.87 1.39 9.82
N MET A 70 -13.99 1.04 10.42
CA MET A 70 -14.36 -0.37 10.60
C MET A 70 -14.69 -1.05 9.28
N ASP A 71 -15.34 -0.37 8.35
CA ASP A 71 -15.60 -0.87 7.00
C ASP A 71 -14.30 -1.07 6.22
N TYR A 72 -13.33 -0.16 6.37
CA TYR A 72 -11.99 -0.32 5.83
C TYR A 72 -11.31 -1.60 6.34
N PHE A 73 -11.33 -1.87 7.64
CA PHE A 73 -10.73 -3.10 8.16
C PHE A 73 -11.46 -4.36 7.67
N ARG A 74 -12.78 -4.35 7.56
CA ARG A 74 -13.55 -5.45 6.94
C ARG A 74 -13.16 -5.68 5.49
N HIS A 75 -12.94 -4.60 4.74
CA HIS A 75 -12.47 -4.67 3.36
C HIS A 75 -11.07 -5.29 3.26
N MET A 76 -10.14 -4.90 4.14
CA MET A 76 -8.79 -5.47 4.21
C MET A 76 -8.81 -6.95 4.63
N ASP A 77 -9.75 -7.36 5.49
CA ASP A 77 -9.90 -8.74 5.95
C ASP A 77 -10.51 -9.68 4.88
N ALA A 78 -11.27 -9.14 3.94
CA ALA A 78 -12.05 -9.93 3.00
C ALA A 78 -11.20 -10.82 2.08
N GLY A 79 -11.55 -12.11 1.99
CA GLY A 79 -10.95 -13.13 1.12
C GLY A 79 -9.67 -13.77 1.68
N ASP A 80 -9.36 -14.97 1.16
CA ASP A 80 -8.31 -15.86 1.71
C ASP A 80 -6.97 -15.78 0.97
N LEU A 81 -6.91 -15.06 -0.15
CA LEU A 81 -5.67 -14.89 -0.92
C LEU A 81 -4.77 -13.82 -0.29
N PRO A 82 -3.43 -13.90 -0.48
CA PRO A 82 -2.53 -12.87 -0.03
C PRO A 82 -2.95 -11.49 -0.56
N LYS A 83 -3.05 -10.50 0.32
CA LYS A 83 -3.52 -9.15 0.02
C LYS A 83 -2.41 -8.12 0.22
N VAL A 84 -2.37 -7.13 -0.65
CA VAL A 84 -1.52 -5.96 -0.51
C VAL A 84 -2.41 -4.76 -0.29
N ALA A 85 -2.24 -4.07 0.82
CA ALA A 85 -2.99 -2.84 1.10
C ALA A 85 -2.40 -1.71 0.26
N VAL A 86 -3.23 -1.08 -0.59
CA VAL A 86 -2.84 0.06 -1.42
C VAL A 86 -3.60 1.29 -0.95
N THR A 87 -2.88 2.27 -0.42
CA THR A 87 -3.49 3.50 0.10
C THR A 87 -2.99 4.73 -0.63
N GLU A 88 -3.91 5.43 -1.30
CA GLU A 88 -3.65 6.75 -1.87
C GLU A 88 -3.89 7.82 -0.81
N ASP A 89 -2.90 8.67 -0.58
CA ASP A 89 -3.07 9.88 0.22
C ASP A 89 -3.54 11.02 -0.69
N LEU A 90 -4.77 11.47 -0.49
CA LEU A 90 -5.41 12.50 -1.32
C LEU A 90 -4.81 13.90 -1.12
N ASP A 91 -3.98 14.08 -0.09
CA ASP A 91 -3.25 15.35 0.12
C ASP A 91 -2.08 15.49 -0.88
N GLY A 92 -1.76 14.45 -1.64
CA GLY A 92 -0.80 14.47 -2.73
C GLY A 92 0.60 14.92 -2.30
N SER A 93 1.16 15.97 -2.92
CA SER A 93 2.48 16.50 -2.56
C SER A 93 2.53 17.15 -1.17
N GLU A 94 1.39 17.42 -0.55
CA GLU A 94 1.26 17.98 0.79
C GLU A 94 0.94 16.93 1.86
N ALA A 95 1.02 15.63 1.50
CA ALA A 95 0.78 14.52 2.40
C ALA A 95 1.73 14.55 3.60
N VAL A 96 1.16 14.64 4.80
CA VAL A 96 1.88 14.69 6.08
C VAL A 96 1.48 13.54 7.02
N SER A 97 0.53 12.72 6.59
CA SER A 97 -0.14 11.72 7.42
C SER A 97 0.50 10.35 7.26
N ALA A 98 1.42 10.00 8.14
CA ALA A 98 1.99 8.66 8.17
C ALA A 98 0.96 7.65 8.71
N TRP A 99 0.15 7.10 7.80
CA TRP A 99 -0.83 6.06 8.09
C TRP A 99 -0.15 4.76 8.51
N TRP A 100 0.92 4.38 7.80
CA TRP A 100 1.65 3.14 8.02
C TRP A 100 2.72 3.31 9.08
N GLY A 101 2.62 2.54 10.16
CA GLY A 101 3.54 2.43 11.28
C GLY A 101 3.28 1.13 12.03
N GLU A 102 3.79 0.99 13.25
CA GLU A 102 3.70 -0.21 14.08
C GLU A 102 2.27 -0.77 14.18
N VAL A 103 1.31 0.07 14.59
CA VAL A 103 -0.08 -0.38 14.82
C VAL A 103 -0.73 -0.86 13.52
N HIS A 104 -0.63 -0.08 12.44
CA HIS A 104 -1.29 -0.45 11.18
C HIS A 104 -0.65 -1.66 10.53
N THR A 105 0.68 -1.80 10.56
CA THR A 105 1.35 -2.99 10.00
C THR A 105 0.97 -4.25 10.79
N THR A 106 0.88 -4.16 12.12
CA THR A 106 0.46 -5.27 12.99
C THR A 106 -0.99 -5.68 12.71
N VAL A 107 -1.91 -4.71 12.65
CA VAL A 107 -3.32 -4.98 12.39
C VAL A 107 -3.51 -5.61 11.01
N HIS A 108 -2.92 -5.02 9.96
CA HIS A 108 -3.10 -5.52 8.59
C HIS A 108 -2.46 -6.89 8.36
N LYS A 109 -1.33 -7.17 9.02
CA LYS A 109 -0.76 -8.52 9.04
C LYS A 109 -1.74 -9.53 9.66
N GLY A 110 -2.38 -9.15 10.76
CA GLY A 110 -3.44 -9.96 11.39
C GLY A 110 -4.67 -10.17 10.51
N LEU A 111 -4.98 -9.24 9.60
CA LEU A 111 -6.05 -9.34 8.62
C LEU A 111 -5.62 -10.09 7.33
N GLY A 112 -4.43 -10.70 7.31
CA GLY A 112 -3.93 -11.48 6.16
C GLY A 112 -3.34 -10.66 5.02
N CYS A 113 -3.05 -9.37 5.24
CA CYS A 113 -2.24 -8.60 4.31
C CYS A 113 -0.75 -8.97 4.44
N VAL A 114 -0.02 -8.95 3.33
CA VAL A 114 1.40 -9.34 3.26
C VAL A 114 2.34 -8.14 3.07
N GLY A 115 1.82 -6.95 2.97
CA GLY A 115 2.54 -5.69 2.84
C GLY A 115 1.62 -4.56 2.43
N ALA A 116 2.20 -3.37 2.28
CA ALA A 116 1.46 -2.17 1.89
C ALA A 116 2.24 -1.27 0.92
N ILE A 117 1.49 -0.56 0.08
CA ILE A 117 2.00 0.47 -0.82
C ILE A 117 1.19 1.75 -0.59
N THR A 118 1.85 2.89 -0.46
CA THR A 118 1.17 4.16 -0.22
C THR A 118 1.83 5.35 -0.92
N SER A 119 1.04 6.32 -1.35
CA SER A 119 1.53 7.62 -1.79
C SER A 119 1.80 8.60 -0.63
N GLY A 120 1.35 8.27 0.57
CA GLY A 120 1.67 9.02 1.79
C GLY A 120 2.97 8.59 2.46
N PRO A 121 3.36 9.25 3.55
CA PRO A 121 4.51 8.86 4.36
C PRO A 121 4.24 7.62 5.23
N MET A 122 5.34 6.98 5.68
CA MET A 122 5.36 5.96 6.74
C MET A 122 6.12 6.45 7.96
N ARG A 123 5.97 5.76 9.11
CA ARG A 123 6.66 6.06 10.38
C ARG A 123 7.04 4.77 11.12
N ASP A 124 7.58 4.90 12.32
CA ASP A 124 7.92 3.80 13.23
C ASP A 124 8.88 2.78 12.58
N LEU A 125 9.90 3.28 11.86
CA LEU A 125 10.92 2.41 11.26
C LEU A 125 11.68 1.65 12.35
N GLY A 126 11.76 0.33 12.20
CA GLY A 126 12.34 -0.57 13.19
C GLY A 126 11.31 -1.20 14.15
N ASP A 127 10.11 -0.61 14.28
CA ASP A 127 9.04 -1.12 15.15
C ASP A 127 7.84 -1.66 14.34
N MET A 128 7.88 -1.60 13.02
CA MET A 128 6.85 -2.18 12.15
C MET A 128 6.80 -3.71 12.30
N ALA A 129 5.63 -4.30 12.04
CA ALA A 129 5.45 -5.75 12.12
C ALA A 129 6.46 -6.49 11.22
N GLU A 130 7.23 -7.40 11.79
CA GLU A 130 8.22 -8.21 11.08
C GLU A 130 7.58 -8.94 9.88
N GLY A 131 8.25 -8.93 8.72
CA GLY A 131 7.75 -9.57 7.49
C GLY A 131 6.52 -8.88 6.88
N PHE A 132 6.28 -7.60 7.22
CA PHE A 132 5.26 -6.76 6.60
C PHE A 132 5.90 -5.51 6.00
N PRO A 133 6.50 -5.60 4.80
CA PRO A 133 7.12 -4.44 4.15
C PRO A 133 6.09 -3.37 3.78
N VAL A 134 6.51 -2.12 3.95
CA VAL A 134 5.77 -0.93 3.51
C VAL A 134 6.60 -0.17 2.48
N ILE A 135 5.99 0.15 1.34
CA ILE A 135 6.56 0.99 0.30
C ILE A 135 5.80 2.33 0.31
N ALA A 136 6.48 3.41 0.65
CA ALA A 136 5.88 4.72 0.89
C ALA A 136 6.63 5.83 0.14
N SER A 137 5.97 6.97 -0.08
CA SER A 137 6.59 8.12 -0.74
C SER A 137 7.70 8.75 0.10
N SER A 138 7.56 8.70 1.41
CA SER A 138 8.48 9.36 2.34
C SER A 138 8.36 8.78 3.76
N ILE A 139 9.15 9.34 4.67
CA ILE A 139 9.11 9.03 6.10
C ILE A 139 8.67 10.29 6.83
N GLY A 140 7.72 10.16 7.75
CA GLY A 140 7.22 11.27 8.55
C GLY A 140 6.88 10.83 9.98
N PRO A 141 6.95 11.74 10.98
CA PRO A 141 6.83 11.37 12.39
C PRO A 141 5.39 11.29 12.90
N SER A 142 4.41 11.81 12.16
CA SER A 142 3.06 12.04 12.67
C SER A 142 1.98 11.41 11.79
N HIS A 143 0.93 10.87 12.42
CA HIS A 143 -0.29 10.48 11.72
C HIS A 143 -1.20 11.67 11.37
N ALA A 144 -0.88 12.88 11.85
CA ALA A 144 -1.72 14.08 11.69
C ALA A 144 -3.21 13.77 11.97
N PHE A 145 -4.12 14.16 11.06
CA PHE A 145 -5.57 13.92 11.17
C PHE A 145 -6.04 12.76 10.27
N VAL A 146 -5.16 11.80 9.98
CA VAL A 146 -5.43 10.76 8.98
C VAL A 146 -6.74 10.03 9.20
N HIS A 147 -7.53 9.94 8.15
CA HIS A 147 -8.80 9.24 8.13
C HIS A 147 -9.09 8.66 6.75
N VAL A 148 -9.88 7.58 6.72
CA VAL A 148 -10.28 6.92 5.47
C VAL A 148 -11.33 7.77 4.77
N ARG A 149 -11.17 7.93 3.45
CA ARG A 149 -12.08 8.66 2.56
C ARG A 149 -12.93 7.73 1.72
N THR A 150 -12.30 6.82 1.00
CA THR A 150 -12.99 5.82 0.16
C THR A 150 -12.38 4.44 0.35
N ILE A 151 -13.13 3.40 -0.02
CA ILE A 151 -12.76 1.99 0.16
C ILE A 151 -13.10 1.26 -1.13
N GLY A 152 -12.16 0.50 -1.70
CA GLY A 152 -12.38 -0.34 -2.88
C GLY A 152 -12.69 0.39 -4.18
N ALA A 153 -12.48 1.72 -4.22
CA ALA A 153 -12.76 2.55 -5.39
C ALA A 153 -11.55 2.76 -6.31
N GLY A 154 -10.47 2.01 -6.08
CA GLY A 154 -9.18 2.23 -6.70
C GLY A 154 -8.30 3.19 -5.88
N ALA A 155 -7.01 3.21 -6.22
CA ALA A 155 -6.01 4.08 -5.62
C ALA A 155 -4.91 4.40 -6.62
N THR A 156 -4.48 5.65 -6.72
CA THR A 156 -3.34 6.05 -7.55
C THR A 156 -2.13 6.29 -6.67
N VAL A 157 -1.10 5.48 -6.85
CA VAL A 157 0.14 5.54 -6.07
C VAL A 157 1.33 5.60 -7.03
N HIS A 158 2.17 6.60 -6.87
CA HIS A 158 3.36 6.80 -7.71
C HIS A 158 3.08 6.72 -9.23
N GLY A 159 1.97 7.35 -9.66
CA GLY A 159 1.57 7.44 -11.06
C GLY A 159 1.00 6.15 -11.68
N LEU A 160 0.76 5.12 -10.87
CA LEU A 160 0.07 3.89 -11.25
C LEU A 160 -1.28 3.80 -10.52
N THR A 161 -2.34 3.56 -11.28
CA THR A 161 -3.68 3.34 -10.71
C THR A 161 -3.91 1.85 -10.50
N PHE A 162 -4.25 1.50 -9.28
CA PHE A 162 -4.58 0.14 -8.84
C PHE A 162 -6.10 0.01 -8.69
N GLN A 163 -6.62 -1.15 -9.10
CA GLN A 163 -7.98 -1.57 -8.79
C GLN A 163 -7.94 -2.73 -7.79
N ASP A 164 -9.04 -2.91 -7.05
CA ASP A 164 -9.17 -4.09 -6.19
C ASP A 164 -9.03 -5.37 -6.99
N GLY A 165 -8.18 -6.27 -6.51
CA GLY A 165 -7.92 -7.55 -7.17
C GLY A 165 -6.80 -7.54 -8.20
N ASP A 166 -6.17 -6.40 -8.48
CA ASP A 166 -4.94 -6.37 -9.29
C ASP A 166 -3.83 -7.17 -8.62
N LEU A 167 -3.11 -7.97 -9.39
CA LEU A 167 -1.95 -8.69 -8.88
C LEU A 167 -0.75 -7.75 -8.79
N ILE A 168 -0.22 -7.61 -7.59
CA ILE A 168 0.91 -6.75 -7.26
C ILE A 168 2.15 -7.61 -7.05
N HIS A 169 3.26 -7.15 -7.63
CA HIS A 169 4.61 -7.55 -7.29
C HIS A 169 5.40 -6.29 -6.95
N ALA A 170 5.96 -6.21 -5.76
CA ALA A 170 6.67 -5.02 -5.29
C ALA A 170 7.85 -5.37 -4.39
N ASP A 171 8.96 -4.67 -4.58
CA ASP A 171 10.16 -4.73 -3.77
C ASP A 171 10.80 -3.33 -3.66
N ARG A 172 12.10 -3.27 -3.41
CA ARG A 172 12.86 -2.02 -3.31
C ARG A 172 13.12 -1.30 -4.64
N HIS A 173 12.72 -1.86 -5.77
CA HIS A 173 12.97 -1.30 -7.10
C HIS A 173 11.81 -0.50 -7.67
#